data_38b8f5aee881c81dcaa49b7f96762a11
#
_entry.id   38b8f5aee881c81dcaa49b7f96762a11
#
_cell.length_a   1.000
_cell.length_b   1.000
_cell.length_c   1.000
_cell.angle_alpha   90.00
_cell.angle_beta   90.00
_cell.angle_gamma   90.00
#
_symmetry.space_group_name_H-M   'P 1'
#
loop_
_entity.id
_entity.type
_entity.pdbx_description
1 polymer ?
#
loop_
_entity_poly.entity_id
_entity_poly.type
_entity_poly.pdbx_seq_one_letter_code
_entity_poly.pdbx_strand_id
1 'polypeptide(L)'
;IQMDASSFHWIEGEVWHLHVAIDDADGKVVGAYFDRQETLKGYYEVLYQILINHGIPAMFYTDRRTVFEYKRKDKPSDAEDTFTQFSYACHNLGIEIKTTSVPQAKGRVERLNQTLQSRLPVELRHAHITNIEDANVFLNSYIKKYNNQFALRLNSTKSVYEKQPSMEKINRTLAI
;
A
#
# COMPACT_ATOMS: atom_id res chain seq x y z
N ILE A 1 1.14 3.42 -10.36
CA ILE A 1 0.64 2.77 -9.12
C ILE A 1 0.03 3.81 -8.21
N GLN A 2 -1.18 3.55 -7.72
CA GLN A 2 -1.83 4.34 -6.68
C GLN A 2 -1.57 3.69 -5.32
N MET A 3 -1.25 4.49 -4.32
CA MET A 3 -0.97 4.03 -2.96
C MET A 3 -1.76 4.86 -1.96
N ASP A 4 -2.32 4.21 -0.96
CA ASP A 4 -3.11 4.86 0.09
C ASP A 4 -3.09 4.05 1.38
N ALA A 5 -3.47 4.69 2.48
CA ALA A 5 -3.71 4.03 3.76
C ALA A 5 -5.10 4.38 4.27
N SER A 6 -5.83 3.38 4.70
CA SER A 6 -7.18 3.57 5.24
C SER A 6 -7.34 2.94 6.62
N SER A 7 -7.97 3.66 7.52
CA SER A 7 -8.31 3.16 8.86
C SER A 7 -9.71 2.57 8.89
N PHE A 8 -9.86 1.42 9.54
CA PHE A 8 -11.15 0.75 9.68
C PHE A 8 -11.15 -0.24 10.84
N HIS A 9 -12.34 -0.65 11.29
CA HIS A 9 -12.52 -1.78 12.18
C HIS A 9 -12.40 -3.09 11.40
N TRP A 10 -11.19 -3.51 11.09
CA TRP A 10 -10.95 -4.73 10.31
C TRP A 10 -11.29 -5.99 11.09
N ILE A 11 -11.09 -5.95 12.41
CA ILE A 11 -11.60 -6.93 13.36
C ILE A 11 -12.41 -6.23 14.45
N GLU A 12 -13.19 -7.00 15.19
CA GLU A 12 -13.98 -6.47 16.29
C GLU A 12 -13.10 -5.90 17.40
N GLY A 13 -13.42 -4.69 17.85
CA GLY A 13 -12.76 -4.03 18.96
C GLY A 13 -11.43 -3.32 18.66
N GLU A 14 -10.89 -3.46 17.45
CA GLU A 14 -9.63 -2.81 17.07
C GLU A 14 -9.75 -2.03 15.76
N VAL A 15 -9.05 -0.90 15.69
CA VAL A 15 -8.86 -0.12 14.47
C VAL A 15 -7.43 -0.30 13.98
N TRP A 16 -7.27 -0.75 12.75
CA TRP A 16 -5.97 -0.83 12.08
C TRP A 16 -5.97 0.03 10.83
N HIS A 17 -4.77 0.35 10.35
CA HIS A 17 -4.56 1.02 9.08
C HIS A 17 -4.08 0.01 8.04
N LEU A 18 -4.79 -0.08 6.93
CA LEU A 18 -4.38 -0.87 5.79
C LEU A 18 -3.62 0.02 4.81
N HIS A 19 -2.34 -0.25 4.65
CA HIS A 19 -1.52 0.34 3.58
C HIS A 19 -1.66 -0.54 2.35
N VAL A 20 -2.01 0.04 1.21
CA VAL A 20 -2.30 -0.72 0.00
C VAL A 20 -1.82 0.03 -1.24
N ALA A 21 -1.37 -0.73 -2.23
CA ALA A 21 -1.02 -0.22 -3.54
C ALA A 21 -1.69 -1.04 -4.64
N ILE A 22 -2.20 -0.35 -5.64
CA ILE A 22 -2.85 -0.93 -6.81
C ILE A 22 -2.16 -0.47 -8.10
N ASP A 23 -1.97 -1.38 -9.04
CA ASP A 23 -1.47 -1.04 -10.36
C ASP A 23 -2.60 -0.51 -11.24
N ASP A 24 -2.44 0.70 -11.75
CA ASP A 24 -3.43 1.33 -12.62
C ASP A 24 -3.61 0.62 -13.95
N ALA A 25 -2.59 -0.09 -14.43
CA ALA A 25 -2.61 -0.71 -15.74
C ALA A 25 -3.56 -1.91 -15.79
N ASP A 26 -3.53 -2.76 -14.77
CA ASP A 26 -4.28 -4.03 -14.76
C ASP A 26 -5.24 -4.18 -13.56
N GLY A 27 -5.23 -3.24 -12.63
CA GLY A 27 -6.08 -3.26 -11.44
C GLY A 27 -5.65 -4.27 -10.38
N LYS A 28 -4.45 -4.85 -10.47
CA LYS A 28 -3.94 -5.76 -9.45
C LYS A 28 -3.50 -5.01 -8.21
N VAL A 29 -3.81 -5.56 -7.06
CA VAL A 29 -3.20 -5.15 -5.80
C VAL A 29 -1.78 -5.69 -5.78
N VAL A 30 -0.80 -4.80 -5.66
CA VAL A 30 0.61 -5.14 -5.75
C VAL A 30 1.33 -5.12 -4.41
N GLY A 31 0.68 -4.60 -3.37
CA GLY A 31 1.17 -4.64 -2.00
C GLY A 31 0.06 -4.28 -1.02
N ALA A 32 0.08 -4.91 0.15
CA ALA A 32 -0.86 -4.62 1.22
C ALA A 32 -0.26 -5.01 2.58
N TYR A 33 -0.46 -4.17 3.59
CA TYR A 33 0.05 -4.39 4.93
C TYR A 33 -0.79 -3.68 5.98
N PHE A 34 -1.18 -4.40 7.03
CA PHE A 34 -1.84 -3.84 8.21
C PHE A 34 -0.82 -3.32 9.22
N ASP A 35 -1.04 -2.14 9.74
CA ASP A 35 -0.35 -1.63 10.92
C ASP A 35 -1.36 -0.96 11.87
N ARG A 36 -0.96 -0.74 13.11
CA ARG A 36 -1.83 -0.10 14.11
C ARG A 36 -2.07 1.37 13.83
N GLN A 37 -1.16 1.99 13.09
CA GLN A 37 -1.24 3.36 12.62
C GLN A 37 -0.74 3.46 11.18
N GLU A 38 -0.93 4.61 10.55
CA GLU A 38 -0.27 4.93 9.29
C GLU A 38 1.21 5.21 9.57
N THR A 39 2.09 4.31 9.12
CA THR A 39 3.51 4.33 9.47
C THR A 39 4.42 4.24 8.24
N LEU A 40 5.64 4.73 8.39
CA LEU A 40 6.71 4.50 7.41
C LEU A 40 6.95 3.00 7.19
N LYS A 41 6.91 2.22 8.26
CA LYS A 41 7.02 0.76 8.18
C LYS A 41 5.95 0.16 7.26
N GLY A 42 4.70 0.59 7.40
CA GLY A 42 3.59 0.12 6.55
C GLY A 42 3.85 0.42 5.07
N TYR A 43 4.28 1.63 4.75
CA TYR A 43 4.63 2.00 3.38
C TYR A 43 5.85 1.25 2.86
N TYR A 44 6.86 1.03 3.68
CA TYR A 44 8.04 0.25 3.30
C TYR A 44 7.72 -1.23 3.07
N GLU A 45 6.83 -1.83 3.87
CA GLU A 45 6.38 -3.20 3.64
C GLU A 45 5.64 -3.34 2.31
N VAL A 46 4.79 -2.37 1.96
CA VAL A 46 4.12 -2.33 0.66
C VAL A 46 5.13 -2.17 -0.47
N LEU A 47 6.06 -1.24 -0.34
CA LEU A 47 7.13 -1.04 -1.33
C LEU A 47 8.02 -2.29 -1.48
N TYR A 48 8.38 -2.93 -0.39
CA TYR A 48 9.14 -4.18 -0.40
C TYR A 48 8.42 -5.27 -1.20
N GLN A 49 7.12 -5.47 -0.97
CA GLN A 49 6.30 -6.43 -1.70
C GLN A 49 6.29 -6.12 -3.22
N ILE A 50 6.18 -4.85 -3.58
CA ILE A 50 6.23 -4.43 -4.99
C ILE A 50 7.59 -4.78 -5.60
N LEU A 51 8.68 -4.42 -4.93
CA LEU A 51 10.03 -4.62 -5.45
C LEU A 51 10.37 -6.09 -5.65
N ILE A 52 10.00 -6.97 -4.71
CA ILE A 52 10.34 -8.40 -4.80
C ILE A 52 9.43 -9.18 -5.75
N ASN A 53 8.19 -8.76 -5.96
CA ASN A 53 7.22 -9.49 -6.77
C ASN A 53 7.03 -8.93 -8.18
N HIS A 54 7.30 -7.63 -8.38
CA HIS A 54 7.00 -6.94 -9.63
C HIS A 54 8.21 -6.20 -10.21
N GLY A 55 9.10 -5.69 -9.38
CA GLY A 55 10.23 -4.85 -9.78
C GLY A 55 10.04 -3.39 -9.38
N ILE A 56 10.79 -2.49 -9.99
CA ILE A 56 10.75 -1.06 -9.69
C ILE A 56 9.64 -0.39 -10.49
N PRO A 57 8.60 0.17 -9.83
CA PRO A 57 7.56 0.92 -10.51
C PRO A 57 8.11 2.28 -10.99
N ALA A 58 7.54 2.81 -12.06
CA ALA A 58 7.92 4.12 -12.57
C ALA A 58 7.46 5.26 -11.67
N MET A 59 6.28 5.15 -11.09
CA MET A 59 5.63 6.25 -10.38
C MET A 59 4.61 5.76 -9.34
N PHE A 60 4.54 6.51 -8.23
CA PHE A 60 3.46 6.43 -7.25
C PHE A 60 2.59 7.68 -7.28
N TYR A 61 1.27 7.47 -7.23
CA TYR A 61 0.30 8.50 -6.89
C TYR A 61 -0.11 8.32 -5.43
N THR A 62 0.11 9.35 -4.62
CA THR A 62 -0.25 9.37 -3.20
C THR A 62 -1.08 10.59 -2.87
N ASP A 63 -1.84 10.55 -1.77
CA ASP A 63 -2.56 11.70 -1.29
C ASP A 63 -1.65 12.59 -0.42
N ARG A 64 -1.64 13.88 -0.75
CA ARG A 64 -0.96 14.87 0.07
C ARG A 64 -1.57 15.01 1.47
N ARG A 65 -2.88 14.75 1.60
CA ARG A 65 -3.62 14.90 2.85
C ARG A 65 -3.28 13.82 3.87
N THR A 66 -3.13 12.57 3.44
CA THR A 66 -2.88 11.44 4.33
C THR A 66 -1.58 11.61 5.11
N VAL A 67 -0.58 12.23 4.49
CA VAL A 67 0.72 12.50 5.13
C VAL A 67 0.74 13.82 5.89
N PHE A 68 -0.08 14.82 5.49
CA PHE A 68 -0.06 16.17 6.05
C PHE A 68 -1.18 16.48 7.06
N GLU A 69 -2.33 15.79 7.06
CA GLU A 69 -3.40 16.00 8.04
C GLU A 69 -3.04 15.52 9.44
N TYR A 70 -2.13 14.57 9.54
CA TYR A 70 -1.54 14.18 10.84
C TYR A 70 -0.75 15.32 11.51
N LYS A 71 -0.31 16.32 10.71
CA LYS A 71 0.36 17.53 11.20
C LYS A 71 -0.48 18.39 12.15
N ARG A 72 -1.80 18.29 12.12
CA ARG A 72 -2.67 19.27 12.80
C ARG A 72 -3.02 18.93 14.23
N LYS A 73 -2.80 17.71 14.71
CA LYS A 73 -3.32 17.35 16.03
C LYS A 73 -2.28 17.19 17.15
N ASP A 74 -1.08 16.68 16.95
CA ASP A 74 -0.19 16.52 18.12
C ASP A 74 1.34 16.51 17.93
N LYS A 75 1.91 16.45 16.74
CA LYS A 75 3.35 16.72 16.50
C LYS A 75 3.66 16.93 15.02
N PRO A 76 4.14 18.12 14.61
CA PRO A 76 4.41 18.44 13.20
C PRO A 76 5.57 17.66 12.57
N SER A 77 6.46 17.10 13.37
CA SER A 77 7.72 16.50 12.90
C SER A 77 7.60 15.09 12.34
N ASP A 78 6.75 14.24 12.90
CA ASP A 78 6.81 12.81 12.61
C ASP A 78 6.21 12.43 11.24
N ALA A 79 5.12 13.08 10.82
CA ALA A 79 4.50 12.79 9.53
C ALA A 79 5.28 13.39 8.35
N GLU A 80 5.87 14.56 8.52
CA GLU A 80 6.74 15.18 7.52
C GLU A 80 8.01 14.38 7.34
N ASP A 81 8.58 13.89 8.43
CA ASP A 81 9.75 13.04 8.45
C ASP A 81 9.44 11.68 7.76
N THR A 82 8.29 11.07 8.04
CA THR A 82 7.85 9.83 7.39
C THR A 82 7.73 10.00 5.87
N PHE A 83 7.09 11.06 5.40
CA PHE A 83 6.96 11.32 3.97
C PHE A 83 8.31 11.62 3.33
N THR A 84 9.15 12.39 4.00
CA THR A 84 10.49 12.72 3.51
C THR A 84 11.36 11.48 3.38
N GLN A 85 11.33 10.58 4.35
CA GLN A 85 12.08 9.31 4.32
C GLN A 85 11.56 8.39 3.22
N PHE A 86 10.25 8.26 3.06
CA PHE A 86 9.66 7.46 1.99
C PHE A 86 9.99 8.03 0.61
N SER A 87 9.91 9.35 0.43
CA SER A 87 10.27 10.04 -0.80
C SER A 87 11.75 9.86 -1.14
N TYR A 88 12.61 9.92 -0.13
CA TYR A 88 14.04 9.70 -0.31
C TYR A 88 14.35 8.26 -0.76
N ALA A 89 13.69 7.27 -0.16
CA ALA A 89 13.83 5.88 -0.57
C ALA A 89 13.37 5.67 -2.02
N CYS A 90 12.24 6.24 -2.41
CA CYS A 90 11.73 6.19 -3.78
C CYS A 90 12.68 6.89 -4.76
N HIS A 91 13.22 8.05 -4.40
CA HIS A 91 14.21 8.76 -5.22
C HIS A 91 15.46 7.90 -5.47
N ASN A 92 15.97 7.24 -4.44
CA ASN A 92 17.13 6.34 -4.56
C ASN A 92 16.86 5.12 -5.46
N LEU A 93 15.60 4.72 -5.60
CA LEU A 93 15.18 3.64 -6.48
C LEU A 93 14.79 4.12 -7.88
N GLY A 94 14.80 5.43 -8.13
CA GLY A 94 14.36 6.02 -9.39
C GLY A 94 12.83 6.04 -9.57
N ILE A 95 12.08 6.02 -8.47
CA ILE A 95 10.62 6.08 -8.48
C ILE A 95 10.17 7.53 -8.31
N GLU A 96 9.37 8.02 -9.25
CA GLU A 96 8.73 9.33 -9.14
C GLU A 96 7.51 9.26 -8.21
N ILE A 97 7.36 10.25 -7.32
CA ILE A 97 6.16 10.40 -6.50
C ILE A 97 5.39 11.62 -6.97
N LYS A 98 4.12 11.41 -7.33
CA LYS A 98 3.16 12.48 -7.59
C LYS A 98 2.14 12.52 -6.45
N THR A 99 2.03 13.68 -5.81
CA THR A 99 0.96 13.94 -4.85
C THR A 99 -0.17 14.66 -5.57
N THR A 100 -1.40 14.20 -5.36
CA THR A 100 -2.57 14.82 -5.97
C THR A 100 -3.66 15.05 -4.94
N SER A 101 -4.31 16.21 -5.04
CA SER A 101 -5.56 16.50 -4.33
C SER A 101 -6.80 16.21 -5.19
N VAL A 102 -6.60 15.75 -6.43
CA VAL A 102 -7.68 15.49 -7.38
C VAL A 102 -8.22 14.07 -7.17
N PRO A 103 -9.49 13.91 -6.71
CA PRO A 103 -10.06 12.58 -6.41
C PRO A 103 -10.01 11.62 -7.60
N GLN A 104 -10.19 12.12 -8.82
CA GLN A 104 -10.22 11.28 -10.03
C GLN A 104 -8.88 10.57 -10.28
N ALA A 105 -7.76 11.14 -9.87
CA ALA A 105 -6.45 10.54 -10.04
C ALA A 105 -6.22 9.34 -9.12
N LYS A 106 -7.05 9.15 -8.09
CA LYS A 106 -6.95 8.08 -7.08
C LYS A 106 -8.18 7.18 -7.00
N GLY A 107 -9.06 7.27 -7.99
CA GLY A 107 -10.35 6.56 -7.97
C GLY A 107 -10.22 5.04 -7.84
N ARG A 108 -9.15 4.43 -8.33
CA ARG A 108 -8.94 2.97 -8.22
C ARG A 108 -8.62 2.54 -6.81
N VAL A 109 -7.69 3.21 -6.12
CA VAL A 109 -7.33 2.86 -4.74
C VAL A 109 -8.47 3.18 -3.77
N GLU A 110 -9.21 4.24 -3.99
CA GLU A 110 -10.40 4.56 -3.19
C GLU A 110 -11.48 3.48 -3.33
N ARG A 111 -11.76 3.06 -4.55
CA ARG A 111 -12.71 1.97 -4.82
C ARG A 111 -12.24 0.64 -4.23
N LEU A 112 -10.95 0.36 -4.33
CA LEU A 112 -10.36 -0.80 -3.69
C LEU A 112 -10.56 -0.78 -2.18
N ASN A 113 -10.28 0.34 -1.52
CA ASN A 113 -10.48 0.49 -0.08
C ASN A 113 -11.93 0.24 0.33
N GLN A 114 -12.90 0.76 -0.42
CA GLN A 114 -14.32 0.50 -0.18
C GLN A 114 -14.66 -0.99 -0.30
N THR A 115 -14.14 -1.65 -1.34
CA THR A 115 -14.35 -3.08 -1.56
C THR A 115 -13.73 -3.92 -0.44
N LEU A 116 -12.51 -3.62 -0.04
CA LEU A 116 -11.82 -4.34 1.03
C LEU A 116 -12.52 -4.12 2.38
N GLN A 117 -12.99 -2.91 2.68
CA GLN A 117 -13.75 -2.63 3.90
C GLN A 117 -15.07 -3.42 3.98
N SER A 118 -15.70 -3.70 2.85
CA SER A 118 -16.93 -4.50 2.82
C SER A 118 -16.69 -6.01 2.91
N ARG A 119 -15.55 -6.51 2.42
CA ARG A 119 -15.27 -7.95 2.26
C ARG A 119 -14.28 -8.51 3.27
N LEU A 120 -13.18 -7.81 3.49
CA LEU A 120 -12.06 -8.34 4.26
C LEU A 120 -12.39 -8.60 5.73
N PRO A 121 -13.17 -7.77 6.46
CA PRO A 121 -13.57 -8.08 7.83
C PRO A 121 -14.32 -9.41 7.96
N VAL A 122 -15.20 -9.73 7.00
CA VAL A 122 -15.93 -11.01 6.96
C VAL A 122 -14.97 -12.19 6.76
N GLU A 123 -14.03 -12.05 5.83
CA GLU A 123 -13.03 -13.08 5.54
C GLU A 123 -12.08 -13.31 6.72
N LEU A 124 -11.64 -12.24 7.38
CA LEU A 124 -10.83 -12.34 8.60
C LEU A 124 -11.56 -13.07 9.72
N ARG A 125 -12.86 -12.79 9.90
CA ARG A 125 -13.71 -13.45 10.89
C ARG A 125 -13.87 -14.94 10.58
N HIS A 126 -14.13 -15.30 9.33
CA HIS A 126 -14.24 -16.69 8.89
C HIS A 126 -12.95 -17.47 9.08
N ALA A 127 -11.81 -16.82 8.92
CA ALA A 127 -10.50 -17.41 9.15
C ALA A 127 -10.07 -17.40 10.63
N HIS A 128 -10.93 -16.92 11.54
CA HIS A 128 -10.65 -16.81 12.99
C HIS A 128 -9.39 -15.98 13.30
N ILE A 129 -9.13 -14.93 12.50
CA ILE A 129 -8.01 -14.02 12.72
C ILE A 129 -8.34 -13.04 13.83
N THR A 130 -7.48 -12.97 14.84
CA THR A 130 -7.69 -12.16 16.06
C THR A 130 -6.54 -11.18 16.35
N ASN A 131 -5.44 -11.26 15.62
CA ASN A 131 -4.27 -10.39 15.79
C ASN A 131 -3.73 -9.89 14.45
N ILE A 132 -2.96 -8.81 14.49
CA ILE A 132 -2.47 -8.13 13.29
C ILE A 132 -1.39 -8.94 12.55
N GLU A 133 -0.59 -9.71 13.28
CA GLU A 133 0.47 -10.56 12.72
C GLU A 133 -0.14 -11.64 11.82
N ASP A 134 -1.13 -12.37 12.32
CA ASP A 134 -1.87 -13.37 11.55
C ASP A 134 -2.68 -12.75 10.42
N ALA A 135 -3.22 -11.55 10.63
CA ALA A 135 -3.91 -10.79 9.59
C ALA A 135 -3.00 -10.46 8.40
N ASN A 136 -1.76 -10.07 8.65
CA ASN A 136 -0.78 -9.81 7.59
C ASN A 136 -0.39 -11.07 6.83
N VAL A 137 -0.26 -12.21 7.49
CA VAL A 137 -0.04 -13.50 6.81
C VAL A 137 -1.24 -13.88 5.95
N PHE A 138 -2.45 -13.76 6.49
CA PHE A 138 -3.70 -14.01 5.76
C PHE A 138 -3.85 -13.09 4.55
N LEU A 139 -3.49 -11.81 4.70
CA LEU A 139 -3.61 -10.79 3.66
C LEU A 139 -2.83 -11.16 2.39
N ASN A 140 -1.65 -11.74 2.52
CA ASN A 140 -0.85 -12.16 1.37
C ASN A 140 -1.58 -13.19 0.48
N SER A 141 -2.20 -14.18 1.07
CA SER A 141 -2.99 -15.18 0.33
C SER A 141 -4.30 -14.61 -0.19
N TYR A 142 -4.95 -13.74 0.59
CA TYR A 142 -6.17 -13.07 0.19
C TYR A 142 -5.98 -12.18 -1.04
N ILE A 143 -4.88 -11.42 -1.09
CA ILE A 143 -4.56 -10.55 -2.23
C ILE A 143 -4.38 -11.36 -3.51
N LYS A 144 -3.72 -12.51 -3.46
CA LYS A 144 -3.59 -13.40 -4.61
C LYS A 144 -4.96 -13.87 -5.13
N LYS A 145 -5.83 -14.28 -4.23
CA LYS A 145 -7.20 -14.69 -4.55
C LYS A 145 -8.00 -13.52 -5.13
N TYR A 146 -7.90 -12.35 -4.52
CA TYR A 146 -8.56 -11.13 -4.98
C TYR A 146 -8.12 -10.76 -6.40
N ASN A 147 -6.82 -10.76 -6.68
CA ASN A 147 -6.28 -10.45 -7.99
C ASN A 147 -6.77 -11.43 -9.06
N ASN A 148 -6.84 -12.72 -8.75
CA ASN A 148 -7.35 -13.73 -9.69
C ASN A 148 -8.83 -13.52 -10.00
N GLN A 149 -9.61 -13.00 -9.07
CA GLN A 149 -11.04 -12.81 -9.21
C GLN A 149 -11.42 -11.47 -9.85
N PHE A 150 -10.71 -10.39 -9.51
CA PHE A 150 -11.12 -9.01 -9.83
C PHE A 150 -10.15 -8.23 -10.71
N ALA A 151 -8.91 -8.70 -10.90
CA ALA A 151 -7.99 -8.00 -11.78
C ALA A 151 -8.52 -7.97 -13.22
N LEU A 152 -8.37 -6.83 -13.86
CA LEU A 152 -8.78 -6.65 -15.24
C LEU A 152 -7.93 -7.57 -16.14
N ARG A 153 -8.56 -8.49 -16.84
CA ARG A 153 -7.93 -9.32 -17.87
C ARG A 153 -7.78 -8.50 -19.15
N LEU A 154 -6.96 -7.47 -19.12
CA LEU A 154 -6.66 -6.69 -20.31
C LEU A 154 -5.41 -7.27 -20.98
N ASN A 155 -5.62 -7.93 -22.13
CA ASN A 155 -4.56 -8.50 -22.94
C ASN A 155 -3.60 -7.47 -23.57
N SER A 156 -3.83 -6.17 -23.38
CA SER A 156 -3.15 -5.10 -24.12
C SER A 156 -2.36 -4.11 -23.25
N THR A 157 -2.56 -4.08 -21.95
CA THR A 157 -1.83 -3.16 -21.06
C THR A 157 -0.76 -3.89 -20.27
N LYS A 158 0.50 -3.58 -20.58
CA LYS A 158 1.63 -4.07 -19.80
C LYS A 158 1.97 -3.04 -18.73
N SER A 159 2.02 -3.48 -17.48
CA SER A 159 2.60 -2.69 -16.40
C SER A 159 4.08 -2.43 -16.68
N VAL A 160 4.53 -1.21 -16.45
CA VAL A 160 5.92 -0.82 -16.68
C VAL A 160 6.68 -0.91 -15.36
N TYR A 161 7.49 -1.96 -15.24
CA TYR A 161 8.41 -2.16 -14.12
C TYR A 161 9.83 -2.32 -14.65
N GLU A 162 10.78 -1.72 -13.97
CA GLU A 162 12.18 -2.02 -14.18
C GLU A 162 12.57 -3.29 -13.43
N LYS A 163 13.70 -3.89 -13.85
CA LYS A 163 14.23 -5.09 -13.23
C LYS A 163 14.37 -4.91 -11.72
N GLN A 164 14.02 -5.96 -10.98
CA GLN A 164 14.19 -6.01 -9.53
C GLN A 164 15.62 -5.66 -9.12
N PRO A 165 15.80 -4.74 -8.16
CA PRO A 165 17.13 -4.46 -7.62
C PRO A 165 17.63 -5.65 -6.76
N SER A 166 18.94 -5.67 -6.48
CA SER A 166 19.49 -6.69 -5.58
C SER A 166 18.87 -6.59 -4.18
N MET A 167 18.75 -7.73 -3.49
CA MET A 167 18.24 -7.75 -2.11
C MET A 167 19.05 -6.87 -1.17
N GLU A 168 20.38 -6.78 -1.38
CA GLU A 168 21.23 -5.87 -0.62
C GLU A 168 20.81 -4.40 -0.81
N LYS A 169 20.56 -3.98 -2.05
CA LYS A 169 20.09 -2.62 -2.35
C LYS A 169 18.72 -2.34 -1.73
N ILE A 170 17.80 -3.29 -1.81
CA ILE A 170 16.46 -3.17 -1.21
C ILE A 170 16.59 -2.99 0.31
N ASN A 171 17.31 -3.86 0.98
CA ASN A 171 17.48 -3.82 2.43
C ASN A 171 18.17 -2.55 2.90
N ARG A 172 19.19 -2.11 2.19
CA ARG A 172 19.90 -0.86 2.48
C ARG A 172 18.98 0.36 2.31
N THR A 173 18.21 0.41 1.22
CA THR A 173 17.35 1.55 0.89
C THR A 173 16.18 1.66 1.85
N LEU A 174 15.55 0.55 2.21
CA LEU A 174 14.39 0.52 3.08
C LEU A 174 14.75 0.41 4.57
N ALA A 175 15.99 0.18 4.91
CA ALA A 175 16.49 0.02 6.28
C ALA A 175 15.69 -1.00 7.11
N ILE A 176 15.32 -2.08 6.47
CA ILE A 176 14.57 -3.18 7.10
C ILE A 176 15.50 -4.07 7.93
#